data_bb523ab1cb0695f1306c46a10db6f74b
#
_entry.id   bb523ab1cb0695f1306c46a10db6f74b
#
_cell.length_a   1.000
_cell.length_b   1.000
_cell.length_c   1.000
_cell.angle_alpha   90.00
_cell.angle_beta   90.00
_cell.angle_gamma   90.00
#
_symmetry.space_group_name_H-M   'P 1'
#
loop_
_entity.id
_entity.type
_entity.pdbx_description
1 polymer ?
#
loop_
_entity_poly.entity_id
_entity_poly.type
_entity_poly.pdbx_seq_one_letter_code
_entity_poly.pdbx_strand_id
1 'polypeptide(L)'
;MTITPESVQQLLNSESFGDRLSGLNKLRQLDVKIAFEMLQPLVTDINTRVRYVAVSQFDTLGQQYLDKSLEVLCDRLLYDAEPDVQAAAADALGGLKLAVAFPHLETRYRNTTEWLVQFSIIAALGELGDPRGFDLLKEALSSDNPLIKTAAVSSLGELGDPRAVALLIPFADDPDWQVRYRLIQSLGRLGGEESQEILAKLAQDEVEQVAQEAKLQLIVHR
;
A
#
# COMPACT_ATOMS: atom_id res chain seq x y z
N MET A 1 -5.17 10.72 32.59
CA MET A 1 -6.59 10.95 32.25
C MET A 1 -7.15 9.70 31.64
N THR A 2 -8.31 9.26 32.06
CA THR A 2 -8.99 8.09 31.45
C THR A 2 -9.45 8.49 30.05
N ILE A 3 -9.21 7.64 29.05
CA ILE A 3 -9.66 7.87 27.68
C ILE A 3 -11.11 7.39 27.60
N THR A 4 -12.02 8.32 27.34
CA THR A 4 -13.45 8.07 27.14
C THR A 4 -13.91 8.67 25.81
N PRO A 5 -15.01 8.20 25.22
CA PRO A 5 -15.55 8.80 24.01
C PRO A 5 -15.72 10.32 24.11
N GLU A 6 -16.23 10.82 25.24
CA GLU A 6 -16.46 12.25 25.44
C GLU A 6 -15.15 13.04 25.46
N SER A 7 -14.10 12.50 26.13
CA SER A 7 -12.79 13.17 26.19
C SER A 7 -12.10 13.20 24.80
N VAL A 8 -12.30 12.17 23.99
CA VAL A 8 -11.79 12.12 22.61
C VAL A 8 -12.58 13.08 21.72
N GLN A 9 -13.91 13.10 21.83
CA GLN A 9 -14.76 14.01 21.06
C GLN A 9 -14.42 15.49 21.32
N GLN A 10 -14.09 15.86 22.56
CA GLN A 10 -13.63 17.21 22.88
C GLN A 10 -12.36 17.58 22.10
N LEU A 11 -11.40 16.64 21.99
CA LEU A 11 -10.18 16.86 21.23
C LEU A 11 -10.47 16.98 19.72
N LEU A 12 -11.33 16.11 19.18
CA LEU A 12 -11.67 16.11 17.75
C LEU A 12 -12.43 17.38 17.33
N ASN A 13 -13.16 18.01 18.24
CA ASN A 13 -13.90 19.26 18.01
C ASN A 13 -13.09 20.53 18.30
N SER A 14 -11.81 20.40 18.72
CA SER A 14 -10.96 21.55 19.05
C SER A 14 -10.63 22.39 17.81
N GLU A 15 -10.52 23.69 17.97
CA GLU A 15 -10.00 24.59 16.95
C GLU A 15 -8.51 24.29 16.61
N SER A 16 -7.76 23.79 17.59
CA SER A 16 -6.38 23.38 17.44
C SER A 16 -6.28 22.08 16.61
N PHE A 17 -5.61 22.12 15.47
CA PHE A 17 -5.34 20.90 14.70
C PHE A 17 -4.47 19.89 15.47
N GLY A 18 -3.60 20.35 16.38
CA GLY A 18 -2.80 19.48 17.24
C GLY A 18 -3.66 18.65 18.21
N ASP A 19 -4.72 19.26 18.76
CA ASP A 19 -5.68 18.54 19.60
C ASP A 19 -6.48 17.54 18.77
N ARG A 20 -6.93 17.91 17.56
CA ARG A 20 -7.64 16.98 16.66
C ARG A 20 -6.76 15.78 16.30
N LEU A 21 -5.46 15.99 16.01
CA LEU A 21 -4.49 14.89 15.80
C LEU A 21 -4.34 14.02 17.07
N SER A 22 -4.28 14.65 18.25
CA SER A 22 -4.24 13.91 19.52
C SER A 22 -5.51 13.07 19.72
N GLY A 23 -6.68 13.60 19.36
CA GLY A 23 -7.96 12.90 19.37
C GLY A 23 -7.94 11.67 18.44
N LEU A 24 -7.52 11.86 17.17
CA LEU A 24 -7.39 10.78 16.19
C LEU A 24 -6.49 9.63 16.69
N ASN A 25 -5.36 9.95 17.29
CA ASN A 25 -4.45 8.94 17.84
C ASN A 25 -5.07 8.14 19.02
N LYS A 26 -6.07 8.68 19.68
CA LYS A 26 -6.76 8.01 20.80
C LYS A 26 -7.95 7.15 20.34
N LEU A 27 -8.43 7.30 19.10
CA LEU A 27 -9.56 6.51 18.59
C LEU A 27 -9.33 5.00 18.70
N ARG A 28 -8.11 4.54 18.46
CA ARG A 28 -7.76 3.10 18.54
C ARG A 28 -7.93 2.48 19.94
N GLN A 29 -8.17 3.30 20.98
CA GLN A 29 -8.38 2.86 22.35
C GLN A 29 -9.87 2.83 22.73
N LEU A 30 -10.75 3.21 21.80
CA LEU A 30 -12.19 3.15 21.95
C LEU A 30 -12.75 1.88 21.30
N ASP A 31 -14.04 1.63 21.58
CA ASP A 31 -14.81 0.65 20.81
C ASP A 31 -14.76 0.99 19.31
N VAL A 32 -14.56 -0.04 18.45
CA VAL A 32 -14.34 0.15 17.01
C VAL A 32 -15.47 0.90 16.33
N LYS A 33 -16.74 0.63 16.73
CA LYS A 33 -17.91 1.31 16.17
C LYS A 33 -17.88 2.80 16.50
N ILE A 34 -17.64 3.13 17.78
CA ILE A 34 -17.56 4.52 18.22
C ILE A 34 -16.39 5.23 17.53
N ALA A 35 -15.23 4.58 17.49
CA ALA A 35 -14.04 5.12 16.83
C ALA A 35 -14.29 5.41 15.35
N PHE A 36 -14.92 4.48 14.62
CA PHE A 36 -15.22 4.64 13.20
C PHE A 36 -16.23 5.77 12.94
N GLU A 37 -17.27 5.90 13.76
CA GLU A 37 -18.24 6.99 13.67
C GLU A 37 -17.56 8.36 13.91
N MET A 38 -16.67 8.44 14.91
CA MET A 38 -15.93 9.66 15.25
C MET A 38 -14.85 10.01 14.19
N LEU A 39 -14.31 9.03 13.48
CA LEU A 39 -13.29 9.21 12.45
C LEU A 39 -13.82 9.92 11.20
N GLN A 40 -15.02 9.57 10.77
CA GLN A 40 -15.57 9.95 9.46
C GLN A 40 -15.57 11.48 9.21
N PRO A 41 -15.97 12.37 10.13
CA PRO A 41 -15.96 13.81 9.89
C PRO A 41 -14.56 14.38 9.59
N LEU A 42 -13.51 13.72 10.09
CA LEU A 42 -12.14 14.22 10.01
C LEU A 42 -11.49 14.01 8.63
N VAL A 43 -12.06 13.16 7.75
CA VAL A 43 -11.57 12.97 6.38
C VAL A 43 -11.76 14.19 5.49
N THR A 44 -12.58 15.14 5.93
CA THR A 44 -12.82 16.43 5.24
C THR A 44 -12.33 17.63 6.06
N ASP A 45 -11.51 17.40 7.07
CA ASP A 45 -10.95 18.48 7.92
C ASP A 45 -10.21 19.52 7.06
N ILE A 46 -10.29 20.79 7.47
CA ILE A 46 -9.59 21.88 6.78
C ILE A 46 -8.06 21.69 6.76
N ASN A 47 -7.52 21.03 7.80
CA ASN A 47 -6.10 20.76 7.92
C ASN A 47 -5.72 19.45 7.23
N THR A 48 -4.81 19.49 6.26
CA THR A 48 -4.33 18.34 5.49
C THR A 48 -3.80 17.20 6.36
N ARG A 49 -3.05 17.52 7.42
CA ARG A 49 -2.51 16.49 8.33
C ARG A 49 -3.60 15.73 9.07
N VAL A 50 -4.66 16.42 9.46
CA VAL A 50 -5.82 15.79 10.10
C VAL A 50 -6.51 14.86 9.11
N ARG A 51 -6.75 15.31 7.87
CA ARG A 51 -7.32 14.46 6.80
C ARG A 51 -6.46 13.22 6.56
N TYR A 52 -5.15 13.42 6.37
CA TYR A 52 -4.19 12.32 6.16
C TYR A 52 -4.26 11.26 7.26
N VAL A 53 -4.18 11.69 8.53
CA VAL A 53 -4.24 10.75 9.66
C VAL A 53 -5.60 10.07 9.76
N ALA A 54 -6.69 10.80 9.47
CA ALA A 54 -8.03 10.22 9.46
C ALA A 54 -8.15 9.15 8.37
N VAL A 55 -7.76 9.45 7.13
CA VAL A 55 -7.81 8.52 5.99
C VAL A 55 -6.94 7.28 6.24
N SER A 56 -5.73 7.44 6.75
CA SER A 56 -4.83 6.33 7.07
C SER A 56 -5.39 5.37 8.11
N GLN A 57 -6.28 5.82 9.01
CA GLN A 57 -6.86 4.94 10.02
C GLN A 57 -7.99 4.04 9.50
N PHE A 58 -8.48 4.27 8.27
CA PHE A 58 -9.49 3.40 7.67
C PHE A 58 -8.98 1.96 7.49
N ASP A 59 -7.69 1.77 7.20
CA ASP A 59 -7.09 0.45 7.13
C ASP A 59 -7.39 -0.42 8.37
N THR A 60 -7.38 0.19 9.55
CA THR A 60 -7.63 -0.52 10.81
C THR A 60 -9.10 -0.43 11.26
N LEU A 61 -9.68 0.77 11.26
CA LEU A 61 -11.02 0.99 11.82
C LEU A 61 -12.14 0.69 10.82
N GLY A 62 -11.83 0.70 9.53
CA GLY A 62 -12.81 0.50 8.44
C GLY A 62 -13.11 -0.96 8.12
N GLN A 63 -12.39 -1.93 8.69
CA GLN A 63 -12.51 -3.36 8.34
C GLN A 63 -13.92 -3.93 8.53
N GLN A 64 -14.67 -3.43 9.49
CA GLN A 64 -16.06 -3.85 9.73
C GLN A 64 -17.10 -3.04 8.94
N TYR A 65 -16.67 -2.02 8.19
CA TYR A 65 -17.52 -1.05 7.50
C TYR A 65 -17.07 -0.83 6.06
N LEU A 66 -16.86 -1.94 5.32
CA LEU A 66 -16.20 -1.95 4.01
C LEU A 66 -16.91 -1.07 2.97
N ASP A 67 -18.26 -1.10 2.92
CA ASP A 67 -19.01 -0.27 1.96
C ASP A 67 -18.81 1.22 2.20
N LYS A 68 -18.85 1.64 3.47
CA LYS A 68 -18.62 3.04 3.81
C LYS A 68 -17.16 3.45 3.64
N SER A 69 -16.24 2.55 3.95
CA SER A 69 -14.81 2.76 3.72
C SER A 69 -14.51 2.93 2.23
N LEU A 70 -15.10 2.08 1.37
CA LEU A 70 -14.97 2.18 -0.08
C LEU A 70 -15.43 3.55 -0.59
N GLU A 71 -16.63 4.00 -0.20
CA GLU A 71 -17.19 5.30 -0.60
C GLU A 71 -16.23 6.45 -0.23
N VAL A 72 -15.83 6.50 1.04
CA VAL A 72 -14.99 7.59 1.57
C VAL A 72 -13.59 7.58 0.94
N LEU A 73 -12.96 6.40 0.86
CA LEU A 73 -11.61 6.28 0.35
C LEU A 73 -11.53 6.56 -1.15
N CYS A 74 -12.51 6.10 -1.95
CA CYS A 74 -12.57 6.44 -3.37
C CYS A 74 -12.76 7.95 -3.59
N ASP A 75 -13.58 8.61 -2.76
CA ASP A 75 -13.76 10.06 -2.83
C ASP A 75 -12.45 10.79 -2.49
N ARG A 76 -11.73 10.40 -1.43
CA ARG A 76 -10.45 11.02 -1.08
C ARG A 76 -9.36 10.74 -2.11
N LEU A 77 -9.29 9.53 -2.66
CA LEU A 77 -8.35 9.17 -3.72
C LEU A 77 -8.52 10.06 -4.97
N LEU A 78 -9.76 10.31 -5.37
CA LEU A 78 -10.04 11.02 -6.62
C LEU A 78 -10.05 12.53 -6.47
N TYR A 79 -10.51 13.05 -5.34
CA TYR A 79 -10.91 14.47 -5.22
C TYR A 79 -10.23 15.23 -4.08
N ASP A 80 -9.41 14.60 -3.20
CA ASP A 80 -8.64 15.40 -2.25
C ASP A 80 -7.61 16.26 -2.99
N ALA A 81 -7.42 17.48 -2.53
CA ALA A 81 -6.46 18.41 -3.15
C ALA A 81 -4.99 18.02 -2.90
N GLU A 82 -4.73 17.22 -1.85
CA GLU A 82 -3.38 16.93 -1.39
C GLU A 82 -2.94 15.52 -1.78
N PRO A 83 -1.79 15.37 -2.46
CA PRO A 83 -1.27 14.07 -2.86
C PRO A 83 -1.06 13.08 -1.71
N ASP A 84 -0.64 13.55 -0.54
CA ASP A 84 -0.45 12.71 0.65
C ASP A 84 -1.76 12.04 1.08
N VAL A 85 -2.89 12.75 1.03
CA VAL A 85 -4.20 12.21 1.40
C VAL A 85 -4.69 11.22 0.34
N GLN A 86 -4.46 11.51 -0.95
CA GLN A 86 -4.78 10.59 -2.04
C GLN A 86 -3.97 9.29 -1.94
N ALA A 87 -2.68 9.40 -1.62
CA ALA A 87 -1.80 8.26 -1.41
C ALA A 87 -2.28 7.40 -0.23
N ALA A 88 -2.59 8.03 0.92
CA ALA A 88 -3.14 7.34 2.08
C ALA A 88 -4.47 6.63 1.79
N ALA A 89 -5.30 7.20 0.91
CA ALA A 89 -6.54 6.57 0.48
C ALA A 89 -6.28 5.32 -0.38
N ALA A 90 -5.28 5.38 -1.29
CA ALA A 90 -4.87 4.22 -2.08
C ALA A 90 -4.34 3.09 -1.17
N ASP A 91 -3.44 3.43 -0.23
CA ASP A 91 -2.89 2.48 0.73
C ASP A 91 -4.00 1.79 1.56
N ALA A 92 -4.95 2.58 2.07
CA ALA A 92 -6.08 2.04 2.85
C ALA A 92 -7.02 1.15 2.01
N LEU A 93 -7.23 1.46 0.72
CA LEU A 93 -8.00 0.61 -0.20
C LEU A 93 -7.29 -0.74 -0.43
N GLY A 94 -5.96 -0.73 -0.56
CA GLY A 94 -5.13 -1.92 -0.67
C GLY A 94 -5.21 -2.77 0.60
N GLY A 95 -4.93 -2.20 1.77
CA GLY A 95 -4.94 -2.87 3.06
C GLY A 95 -6.30 -3.47 3.43
N LEU A 96 -7.40 -2.81 3.07
CA LEU A 96 -8.77 -3.34 3.20
C LEU A 96 -9.14 -4.38 2.11
N LYS A 97 -8.26 -4.61 1.13
CA LYS A 97 -8.47 -5.52 -0.01
C LYS A 97 -9.76 -5.25 -0.78
N LEU A 98 -10.08 -3.97 -0.99
CA LEU A 98 -11.30 -3.53 -1.66
C LEU A 98 -11.16 -3.60 -3.19
N ALA A 99 -11.17 -4.80 -3.77
CA ALA A 99 -11.00 -5.03 -5.20
C ALA A 99 -11.99 -4.25 -6.08
N VAL A 100 -13.15 -3.88 -5.55
CA VAL A 100 -14.14 -3.02 -6.22
C VAL A 100 -13.58 -1.62 -6.52
N ALA A 101 -12.56 -1.17 -5.78
CA ALA A 101 -11.89 0.12 -5.99
C ALA A 101 -10.95 0.16 -7.20
N PHE A 102 -10.64 -0.98 -7.84
CA PHE A 102 -9.70 -1.05 -8.96
C PHE A 102 -9.92 0.02 -10.04
N PRO A 103 -11.15 0.27 -10.56
CA PRO A 103 -11.36 1.30 -11.58
C PRO A 103 -11.02 2.72 -11.10
N HIS A 104 -11.17 3.01 -9.81
CA HIS A 104 -10.83 4.31 -9.23
C HIS A 104 -9.31 4.47 -9.10
N LEU A 105 -8.60 3.42 -8.65
CA LEU A 105 -7.15 3.37 -8.59
C LEU A 105 -6.53 3.55 -9.99
N GLU A 106 -7.01 2.79 -10.98
CA GLU A 106 -6.56 2.92 -12.37
C GLU A 106 -6.81 4.32 -12.91
N THR A 107 -8.02 4.86 -12.72
CA THR A 107 -8.36 6.23 -13.14
C THR A 107 -7.41 7.24 -12.52
N ARG A 108 -7.14 7.14 -11.22
CA ARG A 108 -6.23 8.08 -10.56
C ARG A 108 -4.80 7.93 -11.02
N TYR A 109 -4.29 6.71 -11.18
CA TYR A 109 -2.95 6.44 -11.70
C TYR A 109 -2.73 7.11 -13.07
N ARG A 110 -3.68 6.98 -13.99
CA ARG A 110 -3.62 7.56 -15.33
C ARG A 110 -3.67 9.08 -15.37
N ASN A 111 -4.29 9.70 -14.34
CA ASN A 111 -4.57 11.15 -14.31
C ASN A 111 -3.72 11.90 -13.28
N THR A 112 -2.67 11.29 -12.72
CA THR A 112 -1.77 11.97 -11.78
C THR A 112 -0.32 11.93 -12.26
N THR A 113 0.41 13.01 -12.01
CA THR A 113 1.87 13.09 -12.15
C THR A 113 2.59 13.02 -10.81
N GLU A 114 1.82 12.96 -9.72
CA GLU A 114 2.37 12.88 -8.36
C GLU A 114 2.91 11.48 -8.09
N TRP A 115 4.22 11.37 -8.04
CA TRP A 115 4.91 10.08 -7.88
C TRP A 115 4.49 9.32 -6.62
N LEU A 116 4.19 10.03 -5.51
CA LEU A 116 3.75 9.42 -4.26
C LEU A 116 2.40 8.71 -4.44
N VAL A 117 1.47 9.35 -5.15
CA VAL A 117 0.15 8.77 -5.45
C VAL A 117 0.30 7.55 -6.37
N GLN A 118 1.15 7.66 -7.41
CA GLN A 118 1.44 6.52 -8.28
C GLN A 118 2.05 5.35 -7.50
N PHE A 119 3.02 5.63 -6.63
CA PHE A 119 3.66 4.62 -5.79
C PHE A 119 2.66 3.88 -4.91
N SER A 120 1.82 4.62 -4.16
CA SER A 120 0.80 4.03 -3.29
C SER A 120 -0.24 3.22 -4.07
N ILE A 121 -0.64 3.68 -5.27
CA ILE A 121 -1.55 2.91 -6.12
C ILE A 121 -0.90 1.59 -6.56
N ILE A 122 0.37 1.61 -7.00
CA ILE A 122 1.08 0.39 -7.40
C ILE A 122 1.19 -0.59 -6.23
N ALA A 123 1.51 -0.12 -5.02
CA ALA A 123 1.53 -0.96 -3.83
C ALA A 123 0.13 -1.54 -3.51
N ALA A 124 -0.90 -0.71 -3.53
CA ALA A 124 -2.27 -1.13 -3.29
C ALA A 124 -2.75 -2.21 -4.29
N LEU A 125 -2.35 -2.14 -5.57
CA LEU A 125 -2.72 -3.15 -6.57
C LEU A 125 -2.14 -4.53 -6.25
N GLY A 126 -0.93 -4.59 -5.69
CA GLY A 126 -0.35 -5.85 -5.20
C GLY A 126 -1.16 -6.43 -4.04
N GLU A 127 -1.46 -5.61 -3.04
CA GLU A 127 -2.21 -6.01 -1.84
C GLU A 127 -3.66 -6.43 -2.15
N LEU A 128 -4.31 -5.76 -3.12
CA LEU A 128 -5.65 -6.11 -3.59
C LEU A 128 -5.73 -7.54 -4.12
N GLY A 129 -4.69 -8.04 -4.76
CA GLY A 129 -4.67 -9.35 -5.38
C GLY A 129 -5.66 -9.50 -6.56
N ASP A 130 -6.10 -8.39 -7.15
CA ASP A 130 -7.03 -8.39 -8.28
C ASP A 130 -6.27 -8.56 -9.60
N PRO A 131 -6.53 -9.63 -10.39
CA PRO A 131 -5.80 -9.90 -11.64
C PRO A 131 -5.89 -8.75 -12.67
N ARG A 132 -6.88 -7.86 -12.59
CA ARG A 132 -6.97 -6.67 -13.45
C ARG A 132 -5.79 -5.71 -13.26
N GLY A 133 -5.14 -5.75 -12.09
CA GLY A 133 -3.96 -4.93 -11.78
C GLY A 133 -2.71 -5.32 -12.58
N PHE A 134 -2.65 -6.52 -13.16
CA PHE A 134 -1.45 -7.05 -13.79
C PHE A 134 -0.84 -6.14 -14.87
N ASP A 135 -1.67 -5.65 -15.78
CA ASP A 135 -1.18 -4.82 -16.90
C ASP A 135 -0.66 -3.46 -16.41
N LEU A 136 -1.28 -2.87 -15.39
CA LEU A 136 -0.82 -1.62 -14.79
C LEU A 136 0.50 -1.82 -14.02
N LEU A 137 0.64 -2.92 -13.28
CA LEU A 137 1.89 -3.29 -12.61
C LEU A 137 3.02 -3.56 -13.61
N LYS A 138 2.72 -4.25 -14.71
CA LYS A 138 3.68 -4.46 -15.82
C LYS A 138 4.15 -3.13 -16.42
N GLU A 139 3.26 -2.19 -16.65
CA GLU A 139 3.61 -0.85 -17.15
C GLU A 139 4.54 -0.12 -16.17
N ALA A 140 4.26 -0.20 -14.87
CA ALA A 140 5.02 0.45 -13.82
C ALA A 140 6.48 -0.06 -13.70
N LEU A 141 6.79 -1.28 -14.17
CA LEU A 141 8.17 -1.77 -14.27
C LEU A 141 9.05 -0.90 -15.18
N SER A 142 8.46 -0.18 -16.13
CA SER A 142 9.17 0.72 -17.07
C SER A 142 9.21 2.16 -16.58
N SER A 143 8.80 2.45 -15.35
CA SER A 143 8.82 3.80 -14.78
C SER A 143 10.25 4.34 -14.68
N ASP A 144 10.44 5.62 -14.99
CA ASP A 144 11.70 6.33 -14.74
C ASP A 144 11.93 6.57 -13.24
N ASN A 145 10.89 6.52 -12.42
CA ASN A 145 11.01 6.64 -10.97
C ASN A 145 11.40 5.28 -10.36
N PRO A 146 12.58 5.17 -9.74
CA PRO A 146 13.08 3.91 -9.18
C PRO A 146 12.20 3.36 -8.05
N LEU A 147 11.51 4.22 -7.30
CA LEU A 147 10.61 3.79 -6.23
C LEU A 147 9.36 3.11 -6.80
N ILE A 148 8.77 3.68 -7.85
CA ILE A 148 7.61 3.07 -8.53
C ILE A 148 8.00 1.74 -9.16
N LYS A 149 9.16 1.67 -9.83
CA LYS A 149 9.70 0.44 -10.41
C LYS A 149 9.88 -0.66 -9.35
N THR A 150 10.52 -0.32 -8.23
CA THR A 150 10.74 -1.26 -7.12
C THR A 150 9.42 -1.72 -6.48
N ALA A 151 8.46 -0.81 -6.32
CA ALA A 151 7.11 -1.17 -5.88
C ALA A 151 6.43 -2.15 -6.85
N ALA A 152 6.55 -1.92 -8.17
CA ALA A 152 5.97 -2.82 -9.17
C ALA A 152 6.57 -4.23 -9.11
N VAL A 153 7.90 -4.36 -8.89
CA VAL A 153 8.55 -5.65 -8.65
C VAL A 153 7.92 -6.38 -7.47
N SER A 154 7.75 -5.68 -6.34
CA SER A 154 7.14 -6.27 -5.13
C SER A 154 5.67 -6.64 -5.34
N SER A 155 4.90 -5.73 -5.93
CA SER A 155 3.45 -5.88 -6.12
C SER A 155 3.09 -6.98 -7.12
N LEU A 156 3.92 -7.23 -8.13
CA LEU A 156 3.76 -8.38 -9.02
C LEU A 156 3.96 -9.72 -8.29
N GLY A 157 4.89 -9.76 -7.33
CA GLY A 157 5.05 -10.91 -6.45
C GLY A 157 3.85 -11.11 -5.50
N GLU A 158 3.27 -10.01 -5.01
CA GLU A 158 2.10 -10.03 -4.13
C GLU A 158 0.82 -10.42 -4.86
N LEU A 159 0.65 -9.94 -6.09
CA LEU A 159 -0.45 -10.31 -6.96
C LEU A 159 -0.49 -11.82 -7.23
N GLY A 160 0.67 -12.48 -7.24
CA GLY A 160 0.78 -13.93 -7.36
C GLY A 160 0.46 -14.48 -8.77
N ASP A 161 0.43 -13.65 -9.81
CA ASP A 161 0.19 -14.09 -11.19
C ASP A 161 1.48 -14.71 -11.77
N PRO A 162 1.49 -16.01 -12.17
CA PRO A 162 2.69 -16.67 -12.68
C PRO A 162 3.33 -15.99 -13.90
N ARG A 163 2.55 -15.23 -14.68
CA ARG A 163 3.06 -14.46 -15.83
C ARG A 163 4.11 -13.42 -15.43
N ALA A 164 4.12 -13.02 -14.14
CA ALA A 164 5.06 -12.05 -13.62
C ALA A 164 6.51 -12.58 -13.61
N VAL A 165 6.73 -13.90 -13.48
CA VAL A 165 8.08 -14.48 -13.40
C VAL A 165 8.93 -14.02 -14.57
N ALA A 166 8.46 -14.22 -15.82
CA ALA A 166 9.20 -13.83 -17.01
C ALA A 166 9.49 -12.31 -17.08
N LEU A 167 8.61 -11.46 -16.53
CA LEU A 167 8.81 -10.01 -16.47
C LEU A 167 9.85 -9.60 -15.42
N LEU A 168 10.00 -10.39 -14.38
CA LEU A 168 10.84 -10.08 -13.23
C LEU A 168 12.29 -10.59 -13.40
N ILE A 169 12.51 -11.65 -14.17
CA ILE A 169 13.86 -12.24 -14.42
C ILE A 169 14.94 -11.18 -14.76
N PRO A 170 14.70 -10.19 -15.63
CA PRO A 170 15.72 -9.18 -15.96
C PRO A 170 16.24 -8.38 -14.78
N PHE A 171 15.47 -8.27 -13.70
CA PHE A 171 15.87 -7.54 -12.48
C PHE A 171 16.86 -8.33 -11.59
N ALA A 172 17.20 -9.57 -11.95
CA ALA A 172 18.23 -10.33 -11.26
C ALA A 172 19.65 -9.73 -11.43
N ASP A 173 19.85 -8.91 -12.45
CA ASP A 173 21.09 -8.21 -12.72
C ASP A 173 20.97 -6.68 -12.50
N ASP A 174 19.93 -6.23 -11.80
CA ASP A 174 19.75 -4.82 -11.48
C ASP A 174 20.93 -4.31 -10.63
N PRO A 175 21.52 -3.14 -10.97
CA PRO A 175 22.65 -2.59 -10.22
C PRO A 175 22.31 -2.27 -8.75
N ASP A 176 21.02 -1.96 -8.47
CA ASP A 176 20.56 -1.72 -7.12
C ASP A 176 20.26 -3.05 -6.41
N TRP A 177 21.06 -3.35 -5.38
CA TRP A 177 20.86 -4.54 -4.56
C TRP A 177 19.50 -4.60 -3.88
N GLN A 178 18.86 -3.46 -3.60
CA GLN A 178 17.52 -3.43 -3.00
C GLN A 178 16.47 -3.95 -3.98
N VAL A 179 16.61 -3.67 -5.27
CA VAL A 179 15.75 -4.24 -6.32
C VAL A 179 15.94 -5.75 -6.38
N ARG A 180 17.20 -6.24 -6.40
CA ARG A 180 17.49 -7.68 -6.39
C ARG A 180 16.94 -8.36 -5.13
N TYR A 181 17.01 -7.71 -3.97
CA TYR A 181 16.43 -8.21 -2.73
C TYR A 181 14.89 -8.33 -2.82
N ARG A 182 14.21 -7.32 -3.34
CA ARG A 182 12.76 -7.37 -3.56
C ARG A 182 12.36 -8.43 -4.59
N LEU A 183 13.15 -8.58 -5.63
CA LEU A 183 12.95 -9.64 -6.62
C LEU A 183 12.94 -11.02 -5.97
N ILE A 184 13.88 -11.31 -5.08
CA ILE A 184 13.94 -12.60 -4.36
C ILE A 184 12.63 -12.86 -3.60
N GLN A 185 12.11 -11.87 -2.89
CA GLN A 185 10.85 -12.01 -2.16
C GLN A 185 9.67 -12.28 -3.10
N SER A 186 9.65 -11.60 -4.25
CA SER A 186 8.62 -11.78 -5.28
C SER A 186 8.69 -13.16 -5.93
N LEU A 187 9.87 -13.61 -6.34
CA LEU A 187 10.08 -14.93 -6.93
C LEU A 187 9.79 -16.06 -5.92
N GLY A 188 10.11 -15.85 -4.64
CA GLY A 188 9.73 -16.78 -3.58
C GLY A 188 8.23 -16.98 -3.49
N ARG A 189 7.43 -15.90 -3.56
CA ARG A 189 5.97 -15.98 -3.55
C ARG A 189 5.38 -16.60 -4.82
N LEU A 190 5.92 -16.26 -5.99
CA LEU A 190 5.46 -16.75 -7.29
C LEU A 190 5.76 -18.23 -7.47
N GLY A 191 6.91 -18.72 -6.96
CA GLY A 191 7.34 -20.11 -7.11
C GLY A 191 7.66 -20.50 -8.56
N GLY A 192 7.70 -21.81 -8.80
CA GLY A 192 7.98 -22.38 -10.12
C GLY A 192 9.47 -22.58 -10.42
N GLU A 193 9.77 -23.37 -11.46
CA GLU A 193 11.12 -23.79 -11.79
C GLU A 193 12.04 -22.62 -12.18
N GLU A 194 11.53 -21.72 -13.05
CA GLU A 194 12.27 -20.52 -13.47
C GLU A 194 12.61 -19.62 -12.27
N SER A 195 11.70 -19.45 -11.32
CA SER A 195 11.97 -18.70 -10.08
C SER A 195 13.08 -19.35 -9.26
N GLN A 196 13.08 -20.69 -9.15
CA GLN A 196 14.12 -21.44 -8.43
C GLN A 196 15.50 -21.28 -9.06
N GLU A 197 15.58 -21.28 -10.38
CA GLU A 197 16.84 -21.05 -11.11
C GLU A 197 17.43 -19.66 -10.80
N ILE A 198 16.59 -18.62 -10.82
CA ILE A 198 17.04 -17.25 -10.52
C ILE A 198 17.40 -17.10 -9.04
N LEU A 199 16.63 -17.69 -8.13
CA LEU A 199 16.98 -17.72 -6.69
C LEU A 199 18.33 -18.42 -6.47
N ALA A 200 18.62 -19.53 -7.18
CA ALA A 200 19.91 -20.22 -7.10
C ALA A 200 21.08 -19.35 -7.59
N LYS A 201 20.87 -18.54 -8.64
CA LYS A 201 21.83 -17.54 -9.12
C LYS A 201 22.07 -16.48 -8.04
N LEU A 202 21.01 -15.88 -7.51
CA LEU A 202 21.09 -14.81 -6.50
C LEU A 202 21.60 -15.29 -5.13
N ALA A 203 21.57 -16.60 -4.85
CA ALA A 203 22.23 -17.19 -3.69
C ALA A 203 23.76 -17.07 -3.72
N GLN A 204 24.34 -16.62 -4.85
CA GLN A 204 25.77 -16.32 -5.04
C GLN A 204 26.00 -14.81 -5.24
N ASP A 205 25.02 -13.95 -4.93
CA ASP A 205 25.15 -12.50 -5.06
C ASP A 205 26.32 -11.94 -4.24
N GLU A 206 26.98 -10.91 -4.76
CA GLU A 206 28.08 -10.21 -4.10
C GLU A 206 27.66 -9.52 -2.78
N VAL A 207 26.36 -9.13 -2.69
CA VAL A 207 25.79 -8.53 -1.49
C VAL A 207 25.26 -9.63 -0.59
N GLU A 208 25.84 -9.74 0.62
CA GLU A 208 25.54 -10.82 1.55
C GLU A 208 24.05 -10.93 1.92
N GLN A 209 23.36 -9.78 2.10
CA GLN A 209 21.93 -9.74 2.42
C GLN A 209 21.08 -10.37 1.30
N VAL A 210 21.44 -10.11 0.04
CA VAL A 210 20.78 -10.68 -1.13
C VAL A 210 21.00 -12.19 -1.19
N ALA A 211 22.26 -12.60 -1.05
CA ALA A 211 22.64 -14.02 -1.10
C ALA A 211 21.97 -14.85 0.04
N GLN A 212 21.89 -14.30 1.24
CA GLN A 212 21.26 -14.97 2.39
C GLN A 212 19.74 -15.11 2.18
N GLU A 213 19.06 -14.04 1.74
CA GLU A 213 17.61 -14.08 1.48
C GLU A 213 17.29 -15.12 0.40
N ALA A 214 18.05 -15.17 -0.70
CA ALA A 214 17.86 -16.15 -1.76
C ALA A 214 18.01 -17.59 -1.25
N LYS A 215 19.00 -17.86 -0.39
CA LYS A 215 19.17 -19.17 0.25
C LYS A 215 17.99 -19.55 1.14
N LEU A 216 17.43 -18.59 1.88
CA LEU A 216 16.25 -18.82 2.71
C LEU A 216 15.04 -19.20 1.85
N GLN A 217 14.77 -18.47 0.75
CA GLN A 217 13.65 -18.77 -0.14
C GLN A 217 13.78 -20.15 -0.81
N LEU A 218 14.99 -20.57 -1.16
CA LEU A 218 15.26 -21.90 -1.73
C LEU A 218 14.97 -23.05 -0.74
N ILE A 219 15.04 -22.81 0.58
CA ILE A 219 14.74 -23.81 1.61
C ILE A 219 13.24 -23.95 1.83
N VAL A 220 12.52 -22.82 1.83
CA VAL A 220 11.07 -22.77 2.12
C VAL A 220 10.25 -23.46 1.04
N HIS A 221 10.76 -23.50 -0.20
CA HIS A 221 10.04 -24.01 -1.38
C HIS A 221 10.58 -25.36 -1.90
N ARG A 222 11.32 -26.11 -1.06
CA ARG A 222 11.67 -27.52 -1.28
C ARG A 222 10.56 -28.43 -0.77
#